data_15001c468b01641c5735d6c12e2b8196
#
_entry.id   15001c468b01641c5735d6c12e2b8196
#
_cell.length_a   1.000
_cell.length_b   1.000
_cell.length_c   1.000
_cell.angle_alpha   90.00
_cell.angle_beta   90.00
_cell.angle_gamma   90.00
#
_symmetry.space_group_name_H-M   'P 1'
#
loop_
_entity.id
_entity.type
_entity.pdbx_description
1 polymer ?
#
loop_
_entity_poly.entity_id
_entity_poly.type
_entity_poly.pdbx_seq_one_letter_code
_entity_poly.pdbx_strand_id
1 'polypeptide(L)' 'MKYAIIKVINGNYFVHAEGITDLSAAKTQFHGLCQTLWNAPDVLSATVMIVNEQLNCVEGYRESIHHEATPEAE' A
#
# COMPACT_ATOMS: atom_id res chain seq x y z
N MET A 1 12.43 -15.43 -6.14
CA MET A 1 11.05 -15.20 -5.68
C MET A 1 10.59 -13.85 -6.20
N LYS A 2 9.35 -13.75 -6.61
CA LYS A 2 8.80 -12.50 -7.10
C LYS A 2 7.88 -11.89 -6.08
N TYR A 3 7.83 -10.57 -6.09
CA TYR A 3 7.01 -9.81 -5.16
C TYR A 3 6.05 -8.91 -5.94
N ALA A 4 4.95 -8.57 -5.30
CA ALA A 4 4.00 -7.62 -5.86
C ALA A 4 3.59 -6.66 -4.76
N ILE A 5 3.18 -5.46 -5.15
CA ILE A 5 2.69 -4.47 -4.21
C ILE A 5 1.21 -4.30 -4.48
N ILE A 6 0.41 -4.61 -3.47
CA ILE A 6 -1.04 -4.54 -3.53
C ILE A 6 -1.48 -3.34 -2.71
N LYS A 7 -2.41 -2.57 -3.25
CA LYS A 7 -3.00 -1.45 -2.52
C LYS A 7 -4.51 -1.60 -2.51
N VAL A 8 -5.09 -1.29 -1.38
CA VAL A 8 -6.54 -1.25 -1.22
C VAL A 8 -6.89 0.19 -0.88
N ILE A 9 -7.63 0.87 -1.74
CA ILE A 9 -7.95 2.27 -1.57
C ILE A 9 -9.45 2.42 -1.51
N ASN A 10 -9.95 2.92 -0.38
CA ASN A 10 -11.39 3.11 -0.16
C ASN A 10 -12.19 1.84 -0.48
N GLY A 11 -11.62 0.69 -0.13
CA GLY A 11 -12.28 -0.59 -0.34
C GLY A 11 -12.05 -1.24 -1.69
N ASN A 12 -11.31 -0.59 -2.58
CA ASN A 12 -11.05 -1.12 -3.91
C ASN A 12 -9.63 -1.67 -4.00
N TYR A 13 -9.47 -2.84 -4.60
CA TYR A 13 -8.19 -3.54 -4.69
C TYR A 13 -7.48 -3.18 -5.98
N PHE A 14 -6.20 -2.89 -5.88
CA PHE A 14 -5.36 -2.58 -7.05
C PHE A 14 -4.01 -3.26 -6.92
N VAL A 15 -3.45 -3.72 -8.03
CA VAL A 15 -2.07 -4.17 -8.07
C VAL A 15 -1.24 -2.98 -8.51
N HIS A 16 -0.43 -2.44 -7.59
CA HIS A 16 0.41 -1.29 -7.88
C HIS A 16 1.61 -1.67 -8.74
N ALA A 17 2.23 -2.81 -8.42
CA ALA A 17 3.40 -3.30 -9.14
C ALA A 17 3.48 -4.80 -8.95
N GLU A 18 4.08 -5.49 -9.92
CA GLU A 18 4.24 -6.95 -9.85
C GLU A 18 5.51 -7.35 -10.55
N GLY A 19 5.90 -8.62 -10.39
CA GLY A 19 7.08 -9.14 -11.04
C GLY A 19 8.39 -8.59 -10.48
N ILE A 20 8.37 -8.06 -9.26
CA ILE A 20 9.56 -7.50 -8.63
C ILE A 20 10.39 -8.65 -8.07
N THR A 21 11.63 -8.79 -8.54
CA THR A 21 12.49 -9.89 -8.11
C THR A 21 13.43 -9.47 -6.98
N ASP A 22 13.55 -8.18 -6.70
CA ASP A 22 14.45 -7.65 -5.68
C ASP A 22 13.61 -7.06 -4.55
N LEU A 23 13.74 -7.62 -3.36
CA LEU A 23 12.98 -7.14 -2.21
C LEU A 23 13.30 -5.69 -1.87
N SER A 24 14.56 -5.27 -2.06
CA SER A 24 14.92 -3.87 -1.81
C SER A 24 14.17 -2.93 -2.73
N ALA A 25 14.00 -3.31 -3.99
CA ALA A 25 13.23 -2.50 -4.94
C ALA A 25 11.76 -2.47 -4.52
N ALA A 26 11.23 -3.59 -4.05
CA ALA A 26 9.85 -3.64 -3.58
C ALA A 26 9.66 -2.73 -2.36
N LYS A 27 10.62 -2.75 -1.43
CA LYS A 27 10.54 -1.88 -0.25
C LYS A 27 10.56 -0.41 -0.64
N THR A 28 11.40 -0.03 -1.59
CA THR A 28 11.49 1.35 -2.04
C THR A 28 10.16 1.81 -2.63
N GLN A 29 9.55 0.97 -3.47
CA GLN A 29 8.26 1.31 -4.06
C GLN A 29 7.16 1.33 -3.01
N PHE A 30 7.22 0.42 -2.04
CA PHE A 30 6.25 0.37 -0.94
C PHE A 30 6.27 1.68 -0.16
N HIS A 31 7.47 2.15 0.25
CA HIS A 31 7.57 3.37 1.02
C HIS A 31 7.15 4.59 0.20
N GLY A 32 7.50 4.63 -1.07
CA GLY A 32 7.10 5.72 -1.94
C GLY A 32 5.59 5.81 -2.10
N LEU A 33 4.94 4.65 -2.25
CA LEU A 33 3.49 4.61 -2.38
C LEU A 33 2.82 5.01 -1.07
N CYS A 34 3.34 4.55 0.07
CA CYS A 34 2.81 4.95 1.36
C CYS A 34 2.88 6.46 1.55
N GLN A 35 4.00 7.06 1.17
CA GLN A 35 4.16 8.50 1.28
C GLN A 35 3.16 9.23 0.39
N THR A 36 2.96 8.76 -0.82
CA THR A 36 2.00 9.34 -1.74
C THR A 36 0.58 9.28 -1.16
N LEU A 37 0.22 8.14 -0.59
CA LEU A 37 -1.11 7.97 -0.02
C LEU A 37 -1.32 8.80 1.24
N TRP A 38 -0.26 8.95 2.06
CA TRP A 38 -0.33 9.80 3.24
C TRP A 38 -0.60 11.25 2.87
N ASN A 39 -0.19 11.68 1.67
CA ASN A 39 -0.37 13.05 1.21
C ASN A 39 -1.58 13.23 0.30
N ALA A 40 -2.39 12.19 0.14
CA ALA A 40 -3.57 12.25 -0.73
C ALA A 40 -4.83 12.43 0.12
N PRO A 41 -5.36 13.64 0.23
CA PRO A 41 -6.48 13.92 1.15
C PRO A 41 -7.79 13.28 0.74
N ASP A 42 -7.94 12.88 -0.51
CA ASP A 42 -9.15 12.23 -1.00
C ASP A 42 -9.15 10.72 -0.73
N VAL A 43 -8.04 10.17 -0.24
CA VAL A 43 -7.96 8.77 0.13
C VAL A 43 -8.33 8.65 1.61
N LEU A 44 -9.53 8.17 1.90
CA LEU A 44 -10.00 8.07 3.28
C LEU A 44 -9.38 6.88 3.99
N SER A 45 -9.21 5.76 3.31
CA SER A 45 -8.53 4.63 3.89
C SER A 45 -7.76 3.89 2.81
N ALA A 46 -6.58 3.43 3.15
CA ALA A 46 -5.74 2.68 2.22
C ALA A 46 -4.92 1.67 3.00
N THR A 47 -4.66 0.54 2.37
CA THR A 47 -3.76 -0.46 2.91
C THR A 47 -2.80 -0.82 1.78
N VAL A 48 -1.52 -0.83 2.09
CA VAL A 48 -0.48 -1.18 1.14
C VAL A 48 0.30 -2.35 1.72
N MET A 49 0.59 -3.35 0.90
CA MET A 49 1.35 -4.50 1.37
C MET A 49 2.23 -5.04 0.25
N ILE A 50 3.35 -5.63 0.64
CA ILE A 50 4.20 -6.39 -0.28
C ILE A 50 3.83 -7.86 -0.08
N VAL A 51 3.49 -8.53 -1.17
CA VAL A 51 3.16 -9.96 -1.13
C VAL A 51 4.12 -10.73 -2.02
N ASN A 52 4.29 -12.01 -1.70
CA ASN A 52 5.13 -12.89 -2.51
C ASN A 52 4.27 -13.62 -3.54
N GLU A 53 4.87 -14.58 -4.24
CA GLU A 53 4.18 -15.32 -5.30
C GLU A 53 2.99 -16.11 -4.80
N GLN A 54 2.95 -16.41 -3.51
CA GLN A 54 1.87 -17.16 -2.89
C GLN A 54 0.84 -16.25 -2.24
N LEU A 55 0.95 -14.96 -2.48
CA LEU A 55 0.06 -13.93 -1.93
C LEU A 55 0.14 -13.82 -0.41
N ASN A 56 1.26 -14.23 0.17
CA ASN A 56 1.51 -14.03 1.58
C ASN A 56 2.20 -12.69 1.78
N CYS A 57 1.71 -11.91 2.72
CA CYS A 57 2.29 -10.61 3.02
C CYS A 57 3.69 -10.78 3.60
N VAL A 58 4.64 -10.01 3.08
CA VAL A 58 6.00 -9.99 3.62
C VAL A 58 5.93 -9.33 4.98
N GLU A 59 6.45 -10.00 5.99
CA GLU A 59 6.35 -9.55 7.37
C GLU A 59 6.96 -8.15 7.52
N GLY A 60 6.22 -7.26 8.16
CA GLY A 60 6.68 -5.89 8.39
C GLY A 60 6.39 -4.93 7.25
N TYR A 61 5.85 -5.41 6.14
CA TYR A 61 5.60 -4.56 4.97
C TYR A 61 4.12 -4.51 4.64
N ARG A 62 3.36 -4.06 5.62
CA ARG A 62 1.94 -3.81 5.48
C ARG A 62 1.64 -2.53 6.25
N GLU A 63 1.06 -1.57 5.58
CA GLU A 63 0.77 -0.27 6.18
C GLU A 63 -0.69 0.08 5.94
N SER A 64 -1.35 0.53 6.99
CA SER A 64 -2.73 1.03 6.90
C SER A 64 -2.72 2.52 7.10
N ILE A 65 -3.35 3.23 6.17
CA ILE A 65 -3.37 4.69 6.16
C ILE A 65 -4.81 5.14 6.27
N HIS A 66 -5.08 6.00 7.23
CA HIS A 66 -6.41 6.55 7.43
C HIS A 66 -6.34 8.07 7.45
N HIS A 67 -7.14 8.69 6.59
CA HIS A 67 -7.38 10.12 6.66
C HIS A 67 -8.77 10.29 7.21
N GLU A 68 -8.89 10.89 8.36
CA GLU A 68 -10.20 11.12 8.93
C GLU A 68 -10.97 12.09 8.07
N ALA A 69 -12.19 11.71 7.74
CA ALA A 69 -13.11 12.66 7.16
C ALA A 69 -13.30 13.75 8.19
N THR A 70 -12.83 14.93 7.91
CA THR A 70 -12.92 16.03 8.84
C THR A 70 -14.39 16.28 9.11
N PRO A 71 -14.78 16.13 10.29
CA PRO A 71 -16.15 16.44 10.59
C PRO A 71 -16.29 17.91 10.60
N GLU A 72 -16.24 18.37 10.18
CA GLU A 72 -16.36 19.28 10.45
C GLU A 72 -17.06 19.53 11.01
N ALA A 73 -17.11 19.24 11.38
CA ALA A 73 -17.68 19.11 11.82
C ALA A 73 -18.04 18.97 12.53
N GLU A 74 -17.95 18.94 12.81
CA GLU A 74 -18.31 18.84 13.33
C GLU A 74 -18.56 19.33 13.67
#